data_0fae7a5df0af73f044394a8409121751
#
_entry.id   0fae7a5df0af73f044394a8409121751
#
_cell.length_a   1.000
_cell.length_b   1.000
_cell.length_c   1.000
_cell.angle_alpha   90.00
_cell.angle_beta   90.00
_cell.angle_gamma   90.00
#
_symmetry.space_group_name_H-M   'P 1'
#
loop_
_entity.id
_entity.type
_entity.pdbx_description
1 polymer ?
#
loop_
_entity_poly.entity_id
_entity_poly.type
_entity_poly.pdbx_seq_one_letter_code
_entity_poly.pdbx_strand_id
1 'polypeptide(L)'
;MPVSKDVLDEIALSQAEYDLIVDKLDREPNSVELGMFGALWSEHCGYKHSRPLLGKFPSRSARTLSRSGAENAGAIDIGNGLAVVFKVESHNHPSAVEPLQGAATGVGGIVRDILAMGARPIALLNSLRFGPLSQAHNRYIFNG
;
A
#
# COMPACT_ATOMS: atom_id res chain seq x y z
N MET A 1 -24.14 15.93 -16.07
CA MET A 1 -24.90 16.07 -14.80
C MET A 1 -23.88 15.98 -13.68
N PRO A 2 -23.93 16.84 -12.67
CA PRO A 2 -22.99 16.75 -11.55
C PRO A 2 -23.09 15.36 -10.91
N VAL A 3 -21.94 14.81 -10.56
CA VAL A 3 -21.82 13.48 -9.95
C VAL A 3 -22.47 13.50 -8.57
N SER A 4 -23.29 12.49 -8.25
CA SER A 4 -23.94 12.43 -6.95
C SER A 4 -22.92 12.15 -5.84
N LYS A 5 -23.26 12.59 -4.63
CA LYS A 5 -22.45 12.32 -3.45
C LYS A 5 -22.22 10.82 -3.23
N ASP A 6 -23.24 10.01 -3.47
CA ASP A 6 -23.14 8.53 -3.29
C ASP A 6 -22.08 7.92 -4.21
N VAL A 7 -21.97 8.39 -5.46
CA VAL A 7 -20.92 7.95 -6.38
C VAL A 7 -19.53 8.39 -5.91
N LEU A 8 -19.41 9.61 -5.39
CA LEU A 8 -18.12 10.08 -4.84
C LEU A 8 -17.72 9.29 -3.59
N ASP A 9 -18.66 8.98 -2.72
CA ASP A 9 -18.41 8.18 -1.51
C ASP A 9 -17.98 6.74 -1.88
N GLU A 10 -18.58 6.13 -2.92
CA GLU A 10 -18.24 4.79 -3.41
C GLU A 10 -16.78 4.71 -3.90
N ILE A 11 -16.30 5.76 -4.58
CA ILE A 11 -14.93 5.83 -5.09
C ILE A 11 -13.96 6.57 -4.15
N ALA A 12 -14.40 6.85 -2.93
CA ALA A 12 -13.63 7.52 -1.88
C ALA A 12 -13.03 8.88 -2.28
N LEU A 13 -13.77 9.65 -3.09
CA LEU A 13 -13.45 11.05 -3.43
C LEU A 13 -14.35 12.00 -2.64
N SER A 14 -13.76 13.02 -2.07
CA SER A 14 -14.50 14.15 -1.50
C SER A 14 -14.99 15.12 -2.58
N GLN A 15 -16.00 15.95 -2.25
CA GLN A 15 -16.45 17.00 -3.16
C GLN A 15 -15.32 17.96 -3.56
N ALA A 16 -14.46 18.33 -2.63
CA ALA A 16 -13.31 19.21 -2.93
C ALA A 16 -12.30 18.58 -3.90
N GLU A 17 -12.09 17.26 -3.81
CA GLU A 17 -11.25 16.52 -4.79
C GLU A 17 -11.94 16.47 -6.16
N TYR A 18 -13.24 16.27 -6.20
CA TYR A 18 -14.00 16.33 -7.46
C TYR A 18 -13.91 17.70 -8.11
N ASP A 19 -14.12 18.77 -7.35
CA ASP A 19 -14.02 20.15 -7.88
C ASP A 19 -12.61 20.43 -8.42
N LEU A 20 -11.58 19.93 -7.75
CA LEU A 20 -10.19 20.02 -8.22
C LEU A 20 -9.96 19.23 -9.52
N ILE A 21 -10.59 18.07 -9.68
CA ILE A 21 -10.52 17.29 -10.93
C ILE A 21 -11.14 18.06 -12.07
N VAL A 22 -12.34 18.64 -11.87
CA VAL A 22 -13.04 19.46 -12.85
C VAL A 22 -12.18 20.67 -13.29
N ASP A 23 -11.60 21.36 -12.30
CA ASP A 23 -10.69 22.51 -12.55
C ASP A 23 -9.48 22.09 -13.40
N LYS A 24 -8.84 20.95 -13.07
CA LYS A 24 -7.66 20.46 -13.80
C LYS A 24 -7.98 19.96 -15.21
N LEU A 25 -9.15 19.40 -15.43
CA LEU A 25 -9.58 18.88 -16.72
C LEU A 25 -10.23 19.96 -17.61
N ASP A 26 -10.60 21.10 -17.03
CA ASP A 26 -11.44 22.15 -17.66
C ASP A 26 -12.77 21.58 -18.22
N ARG A 27 -13.26 20.51 -17.59
CA ARG A 27 -14.53 19.84 -17.91
C ARG A 27 -14.89 18.81 -16.82
N GLU A 28 -16.14 18.35 -16.86
CA GLU A 28 -16.54 17.20 -16.02
C GLU A 28 -15.81 15.91 -16.45
N PRO A 29 -15.29 15.11 -15.49
CA PRO A 29 -14.72 13.79 -15.77
C PRO A 29 -15.82 12.81 -16.18
N ASN A 30 -15.49 11.85 -17.04
CA ASN A 30 -16.36 10.71 -17.30
C ASN A 30 -16.20 9.64 -16.20
N SER A 31 -17.04 8.60 -16.24
CA SER A 31 -17.06 7.56 -15.21
C SER A 31 -15.73 6.78 -15.08
N VAL A 32 -15.03 6.57 -16.20
CA VAL A 32 -13.72 5.88 -16.20
C VAL A 32 -12.66 6.79 -15.56
N GLU A 33 -12.63 8.05 -15.92
CA GLU A 33 -11.70 9.03 -15.33
C GLU A 33 -11.95 9.18 -13.84
N LEU A 34 -13.21 9.22 -13.39
CA LEU A 34 -13.55 9.24 -11.97
C LEU A 34 -13.01 8.02 -11.24
N GLY A 35 -13.18 6.82 -11.80
CA GLY A 35 -12.64 5.58 -11.24
C GLY A 35 -11.11 5.61 -11.16
N MET A 36 -10.43 6.15 -12.20
CA MET A 36 -8.98 6.33 -12.20
C MET A 36 -8.52 7.30 -11.11
N PHE A 37 -9.19 8.45 -10.96
CA PHE A 37 -8.86 9.41 -9.88
C PHE A 37 -9.13 8.80 -8.50
N GLY A 38 -10.26 8.12 -8.32
CA GLY A 38 -10.57 7.42 -7.06
C GLY A 38 -9.49 6.42 -6.67
N ALA A 39 -9.01 5.63 -7.62
CA ALA A 39 -7.93 4.68 -7.38
C ALA A 39 -6.58 5.36 -7.09
N LEU A 40 -6.15 6.30 -7.94
CA LEU A 40 -4.83 6.94 -7.86
C LEU A 40 -4.71 7.91 -6.67
N TRP A 41 -5.80 8.58 -6.30
CA TRP A 41 -5.85 9.50 -5.17
C TRP A 41 -6.31 8.82 -3.86
N SER A 42 -6.48 7.51 -3.87
CA SER A 42 -6.81 6.74 -2.67
C SER A 42 -5.67 6.78 -1.64
N GLU A 43 -5.99 6.41 -0.40
CA GLU A 43 -4.96 6.21 0.63
C GLU A 43 -3.94 5.15 0.21
N HIS A 44 -4.37 4.12 -0.53
CA HIS A 44 -3.51 3.04 -0.98
C HIS A 44 -2.44 3.51 -1.98
N CYS A 45 -2.82 4.26 -3.01
CA CYS A 45 -1.90 4.72 -4.06
C CYS A 45 -1.29 6.09 -3.76
N GLY A 46 -2.11 7.03 -3.28
CA GLY A 46 -1.73 8.42 -3.07
C GLY A 46 -1.27 8.77 -1.67
N TYR A 47 -1.49 7.90 -0.68
CA TYR A 47 -1.21 8.15 0.74
C TYR A 47 -1.83 9.47 1.24
N LYS A 48 -3.04 9.80 0.77
CA LYS A 48 -3.64 11.14 0.94
C LYS A 48 -3.82 11.57 2.40
N HIS A 49 -4.00 10.62 3.30
CA HIS A 49 -4.14 10.87 4.74
C HIS A 49 -2.84 10.58 5.52
N SER A 50 -2.13 9.51 5.16
CA SER A 50 -0.95 9.05 5.90
C SER A 50 0.33 9.79 5.53
N ARG A 51 0.46 10.32 4.32
CA ARG A 51 1.68 11.00 3.86
C ARG A 51 2.20 12.10 4.79
N PRO A 52 1.34 13.00 5.33
CA PRO A 52 1.79 14.01 6.30
C PRO A 52 2.28 13.40 7.62
N LEU A 53 1.74 12.23 8.00
CA LEU A 53 2.15 11.51 9.20
C LEU A 53 3.47 10.76 8.99
N LEU A 54 3.64 10.13 7.82
CA LEU A 54 4.88 9.45 7.46
C LEU A 54 6.08 10.40 7.49
N GLY A 55 5.89 11.64 7.09
CA GLY A 55 6.92 12.69 7.17
C GLY A 55 7.38 13.04 8.58
N LYS A 56 6.63 12.66 9.62
CA LYS A 56 6.99 12.88 11.03
C LYS A 56 7.89 11.79 11.61
N PHE A 57 8.02 10.64 10.95
CA PHE A 57 8.90 9.58 11.41
C PHE A 57 10.37 9.95 11.17
N PRO A 58 11.27 9.62 12.13
CA PRO A 58 12.69 9.81 11.92
C PRO A 58 13.16 8.90 10.76
N SER A 59 13.59 9.51 9.68
CA SER A 59 14.01 8.81 8.46
C SER A 59 15.53 8.72 8.30
N ARG A 60 16.29 9.28 9.25
CA ARG A 60 17.76 9.32 9.20
C ARG A 60 18.37 8.96 10.53
N SER A 61 19.39 8.12 10.49
CA SER A 61 20.29 7.84 11.59
C SER A 61 21.70 7.58 11.03
N ALA A 62 22.70 7.53 11.89
CA ALA A 62 24.07 7.19 11.47
C ALA A 62 24.18 5.78 10.84
N ARG A 63 23.18 4.92 11.08
CA ARG A 63 23.11 3.54 10.57
C ARG A 63 22.20 3.36 9.37
N THR A 64 21.42 4.38 9.00
CA THR A 64 20.49 4.29 7.86
C THR A 64 21.24 4.41 6.56
N LEU A 65 21.20 3.39 5.73
CA LEU A 65 21.86 3.31 4.42
C LEU A 65 20.93 3.67 3.26
N SER A 66 19.62 3.40 3.38
CA SER A 66 18.63 3.74 2.37
C SER A 66 18.09 5.16 2.52
N ARG A 67 17.65 5.77 1.40
CA ARG A 67 16.93 7.04 1.41
C ARG A 67 15.43 6.78 1.50
N SER A 68 14.77 7.42 2.45
CA SER A 68 13.32 7.34 2.56
C SER A 68 12.64 7.80 1.26
N GLY A 69 11.78 6.94 0.70
CA GLY A 69 11.01 7.22 -0.51
C GLY A 69 11.78 7.14 -1.84
N ALA A 70 13.07 6.81 -1.82
CA ALA A 70 13.88 6.66 -3.03
C ALA A 70 14.22 5.18 -3.34
N GLU A 71 14.13 4.32 -2.33
CA GLU A 71 14.51 2.91 -2.43
C GLU A 71 13.28 2.00 -2.19
N ASN A 72 13.34 0.79 -2.73
CA ASN A 72 12.24 -0.19 -2.61
C ASN A 72 12.12 -0.79 -1.21
N ALA A 73 13.21 -0.77 -0.43
CA ALA A 73 13.27 -1.34 0.92
C ALA A 73 14.16 -0.48 1.83
N GLY A 74 13.99 -0.65 3.14
CA GLY A 74 14.88 -0.06 4.13
C GLY A 74 16.19 -0.84 4.23
N ALA A 75 17.31 -0.14 4.49
CA ALA A 75 18.61 -0.75 4.73
C ALA A 75 19.28 -0.10 5.94
N ILE A 76 19.78 -0.93 6.87
CA ILE A 76 20.41 -0.48 8.10
C ILE A 76 21.77 -1.20 8.25
N ASP A 77 22.80 -0.43 8.55
CA ASP A 77 24.11 -0.96 8.94
C ASP A 77 24.03 -1.62 10.33
N ILE A 78 24.41 -2.88 10.41
CA ILE A 78 24.47 -3.64 11.66
C ILE A 78 25.90 -3.84 12.16
N GLY A 79 26.90 -3.22 11.53
CA GLY A 79 28.31 -3.34 11.86
C GLY A 79 29.02 -4.46 11.12
N ASN A 80 30.32 -4.52 11.26
CA ASN A 80 31.20 -5.52 10.63
C ASN A 80 31.09 -5.63 9.10
N GLY A 81 30.73 -4.51 8.42
CA GLY A 81 30.52 -4.49 6.98
C GLY A 81 29.24 -5.20 6.51
N LEU A 82 28.30 -5.44 7.43
CA LEU A 82 27.03 -6.09 7.15
C LEU A 82 25.87 -5.09 7.24
N ALA A 83 24.86 -5.30 6.40
CA ALA A 83 23.63 -4.54 6.42
C ALA A 83 22.42 -5.49 6.45
N VAL A 84 21.36 -5.07 7.12
CA VAL A 84 20.05 -5.71 7.04
C VAL A 84 19.14 -4.88 6.13
N VAL A 85 18.61 -5.54 5.09
CA VAL A 85 17.62 -4.99 4.20
C VAL A 85 16.26 -5.57 4.61
N PHE A 86 15.23 -4.72 4.74
CA PHE A 86 13.91 -5.13 5.18
C PHE A 86 12.81 -4.38 4.45
N LYS A 87 11.69 -5.07 4.25
CA LYS A 87 10.45 -4.52 3.68
C LYS A 87 9.28 -4.96 4.54
N VAL A 88 8.32 -4.09 4.72
CA VAL A 88 7.01 -4.42 5.31
C VAL A 88 5.92 -3.96 4.37
N GLU A 89 4.89 -4.77 4.23
CA GLU A 89 3.77 -4.52 3.34
C GLU A 89 2.49 -5.13 3.93
N SER A 90 1.34 -4.56 3.59
CA SER A 90 0.03 -5.10 3.95
C SER A 90 -0.70 -5.56 2.68
N HIS A 91 -1.17 -6.79 2.68
CA HIS A 91 -1.98 -7.38 1.61
C HIS A 91 -3.37 -7.80 2.10
N ASN A 92 -3.95 -7.07 3.05
CA ASN A 92 -5.23 -7.42 3.63
C ASN A 92 -6.39 -7.38 2.64
N HIS A 93 -6.49 -6.35 1.78
CA HIS A 93 -7.57 -6.23 0.80
C HIS A 93 -7.52 -7.32 -0.27
N PRO A 94 -6.40 -7.52 -1.00
CA PRO A 94 -6.31 -8.62 -1.96
C PRO A 94 -6.57 -9.99 -1.33
N SER A 95 -6.03 -10.26 -0.14
CA SER A 95 -6.22 -11.53 0.56
C SER A 95 -7.64 -11.73 1.10
N ALA A 96 -8.40 -10.67 1.35
CA ALA A 96 -9.81 -10.77 1.74
C ALA A 96 -10.71 -11.22 0.58
N VAL A 97 -10.32 -10.94 -0.66
CA VAL A 97 -11.06 -11.29 -1.89
C VAL A 97 -10.55 -12.60 -2.48
N GLU A 98 -9.25 -12.71 -2.70
CA GLU A 98 -8.57 -13.86 -3.29
C GLU A 98 -7.39 -14.29 -2.39
N PRO A 99 -7.63 -15.06 -1.33
CA PRO A 99 -6.65 -15.31 -0.27
C PRO A 99 -5.33 -15.89 -0.77
N LEU A 100 -5.39 -16.93 -1.59
CA LEU A 100 -4.19 -17.58 -2.15
C LEU A 100 -3.37 -16.62 -3.03
N GLN A 101 -4.03 -15.91 -3.94
CA GLN A 101 -3.36 -14.97 -4.83
C GLN A 101 -2.85 -13.75 -4.07
N GLY A 102 -3.61 -13.27 -3.09
CA GLY A 102 -3.22 -12.19 -2.21
C GLY A 102 -1.98 -12.54 -1.38
N ALA A 103 -1.93 -13.73 -0.79
CA ALA A 103 -0.77 -14.22 -0.04
C ALA A 103 0.46 -14.39 -0.95
N ALA A 104 0.29 -15.03 -2.12
CA ALA A 104 1.37 -15.23 -3.08
C ALA A 104 1.97 -13.90 -3.56
N THR A 105 1.12 -12.91 -3.87
CA THR A 105 1.57 -11.58 -4.29
C THR A 105 2.25 -10.82 -3.16
N GLY A 106 1.73 -10.94 -1.93
CA GLY A 106 2.34 -10.33 -0.74
C GLY A 106 3.75 -10.82 -0.51
N VAL A 107 3.95 -12.13 -0.52
CA VAL A 107 5.29 -12.73 -0.37
C VAL A 107 6.18 -12.39 -1.57
N GLY A 108 5.69 -12.55 -2.80
CA GLY A 108 6.45 -12.27 -4.01
C GLY A 108 6.91 -10.82 -4.12
N GLY A 109 6.04 -9.87 -3.76
CA GLY A 109 6.34 -8.44 -3.80
C GLY A 109 7.47 -8.04 -2.86
N ILE A 110 7.40 -8.44 -1.59
CA ILE A 110 8.44 -8.09 -0.60
C ILE A 110 9.77 -8.80 -0.86
N VAL A 111 9.73 -10.05 -1.33
CA VAL A 111 10.95 -10.78 -1.74
C VAL A 111 11.62 -10.08 -2.92
N ARG A 112 10.83 -9.64 -3.91
CA ARG A 112 11.36 -8.90 -5.06
C ARG A 112 12.01 -7.58 -4.65
N ASP A 113 11.43 -6.85 -3.71
CA ASP A 113 12.00 -5.59 -3.22
C ASP A 113 13.36 -5.80 -2.53
N ILE A 114 13.51 -6.88 -1.75
CA ILE A 114 14.79 -7.26 -1.13
C ILE A 114 15.85 -7.61 -2.21
N LEU A 115 15.45 -8.40 -3.21
CA LEU A 115 16.32 -8.75 -4.33
C LEU A 115 16.73 -7.53 -5.16
N ALA A 116 15.80 -6.58 -5.38
CA ALA A 116 16.06 -5.33 -6.09
C ALA A 116 17.08 -4.44 -5.38
N MET A 117 17.21 -4.57 -4.05
CA MET A 117 18.27 -3.92 -3.26
C MET A 117 19.62 -4.68 -3.30
N GLY A 118 19.73 -5.76 -4.08
CA GLY A 118 20.93 -6.60 -4.14
C GLY A 118 21.12 -7.48 -2.91
N ALA A 119 20.11 -7.62 -2.05
CA ALA A 119 20.18 -8.42 -0.85
C ALA A 119 19.54 -9.80 -1.03
N ARG A 120 20.00 -10.78 -0.25
CA ARG A 120 19.42 -12.13 -0.21
C ARG A 120 18.34 -12.21 0.86
N PRO A 121 17.10 -12.62 0.53
CA PRO A 121 16.07 -12.90 1.53
C PRO A 121 16.52 -14.03 2.46
N ILE A 122 16.42 -13.81 3.77
CA ILE A 122 16.85 -14.76 4.79
C ILE A 122 15.75 -15.10 5.79
N ALA A 123 14.72 -14.26 5.88
CA ALA A 123 13.60 -14.47 6.80
C ALA A 123 12.33 -13.84 6.23
N LEU A 124 11.19 -14.47 6.52
CA LEU A 124 9.86 -13.95 6.29
C LEU A 124 9.15 -13.86 7.64
N LEU A 125 8.63 -12.70 7.97
CA LEU A 125 7.87 -12.45 9.19
C LEU A 125 6.43 -12.11 8.82
N ASN A 126 5.48 -12.81 9.43
CA ASN A 126 4.06 -12.58 9.20
C ASN A 126 3.38 -12.05 10.47
N SER A 127 2.50 -11.07 10.30
CA SER A 127 1.59 -10.59 11.34
C SER A 127 0.16 -10.84 10.89
N LEU A 128 -0.26 -12.10 10.94
CA LEU A 128 -1.56 -12.57 10.46
C LEU A 128 -2.63 -12.39 11.53
N ARG A 129 -3.79 -11.89 11.11
CA ARG A 129 -4.96 -11.71 11.97
C ARG A 129 -6.20 -12.11 11.21
N PHE A 130 -6.95 -13.04 11.81
CA PHE A 130 -8.20 -13.55 11.25
C PHE A 130 -9.33 -13.36 12.27
N GLY A 131 -10.56 -13.28 11.79
CA GLY A 131 -11.73 -13.39 12.63
C GLY A 131 -11.94 -14.84 13.13
N PRO A 132 -13.02 -15.10 13.91
CA PRO A 132 -13.31 -16.44 14.41
C PRO A 132 -13.41 -17.47 13.29
N LEU A 133 -12.62 -18.55 13.36
CA LEU A 133 -12.62 -19.62 12.36
C LEU A 133 -13.90 -20.46 12.35
N SER A 134 -14.81 -20.26 13.31
CA SER A 134 -16.18 -20.78 13.25
C SER A 134 -17.00 -20.22 12.10
N GLN A 135 -16.66 -19.04 11.59
CA GLN A 135 -17.28 -18.44 10.42
C GLN A 135 -16.65 -18.95 9.13
N ALA A 136 -17.49 -19.36 8.16
CA ALA A 136 -17.04 -19.95 6.90
C ALA A 136 -16.11 -19.01 6.10
N HIS A 137 -16.43 -17.71 6.04
CA HIS A 137 -15.63 -16.72 5.36
C HIS A 137 -14.21 -16.57 5.96
N ASN A 138 -14.10 -16.55 7.29
CA ASN A 138 -12.78 -16.47 7.94
C ASN A 138 -11.95 -17.72 7.69
N ARG A 139 -12.60 -18.91 7.65
CA ARG A 139 -11.91 -20.16 7.27
C ARG A 139 -11.43 -20.14 5.82
N TYR A 140 -12.24 -19.58 4.90
CA TYR A 140 -11.84 -19.43 3.49
C TYR A 140 -10.57 -18.57 3.39
N ILE A 141 -10.53 -17.43 4.05
CA ILE A 141 -9.36 -16.55 4.05
C ILE A 141 -8.14 -17.22 4.70
N PHE A 142 -8.35 -17.93 5.80
CA PHE A 142 -7.26 -18.63 6.51
C PHE A 142 -6.64 -19.76 5.68
N ASN A 143 -7.42 -20.45 4.88
CA ASN A 143 -6.97 -21.61 4.08
C ASN A 143 -6.24 -21.22 2.78
N GLY A 144 -6.30 -19.99 2.36
CA GLY A 144 -5.57 -19.46 1.19
C GLY A 144 -4.26 -18.85 1.58
#